data_3053021aa2699967f1fe793019fe8594
#
_entry.id   3053021aa2699967f1fe793019fe8594
#
_cell.length_a   1.000
_cell.length_b   1.000
_cell.length_c   1.000
_cell.angle_alpha   90.00
_cell.angle_beta   90.00
_cell.angle_gamma   90.00
#
_symmetry.space_group_name_H-M   'P 1'
#
loop_
_entity.id
_entity.type
_entity.pdbx_description
1 polymer ?
#
loop_
_entity_poly.entity_id
_entity_poly.type
_entity_poly.pdbx_seq_one_letter_code
_entity_poly.pdbx_strand_id
1 'polypeptide(L)'
;MRNSSSKHLLIGGLLLASAGMATTASAHEIIGSLTNGLLSQTGAGATDVYTVSCYNDPTLSSNPTDHLYFQVRDASSAGGQISATAINNAIIANQTTNNLRTAVTATDLVGGDTSASAVKTLKAPVPAQDLTFTVVVHHTAAATDNYVLTAHCEDAGNNHTGTDALQLQNQ
;
A
#
# COMPACT_ATOMS: atom_id res chain seq x y z
N MET A 1 -71.72 -31.64 -22.31
CA MET A 1 -70.76 -30.55 -22.60
C MET A 1 -70.18 -30.08 -21.28
N ARG A 2 -68.97 -30.47 -20.94
CA ARG A 2 -68.24 -30.04 -19.75
C ARG A 2 -66.84 -29.67 -20.15
N ASN A 3 -66.53 -28.38 -20.11
CA ASN A 3 -65.20 -27.85 -20.33
C ASN A 3 -64.34 -28.05 -19.07
N SER A 4 -63.24 -28.80 -19.22
CA SER A 4 -62.23 -28.94 -18.21
C SER A 4 -61.12 -27.92 -18.51
N SER A 5 -60.96 -26.95 -17.61
CA SER A 5 -59.89 -25.92 -17.70
C SER A 5 -58.69 -26.38 -16.93
N SER A 6 -57.64 -26.77 -17.62
CA SER A 6 -56.35 -27.12 -17.00
C SER A 6 -55.60 -25.84 -16.60
N LYS A 7 -55.39 -25.68 -15.29
CA LYS A 7 -54.55 -24.60 -14.74
C LYS A 7 -53.09 -25.07 -14.70
N HIS A 8 -52.26 -24.56 -15.58
CA HIS A 8 -50.81 -24.76 -15.47
C HIS A 8 -50.22 -23.83 -14.42
N LEU A 9 -49.73 -24.44 -13.34
CA LEU A 9 -49.02 -23.77 -12.28
C LEU A 9 -47.54 -23.63 -12.73
N LEU A 10 -47.17 -22.40 -13.12
CA LEU A 10 -45.77 -22.06 -13.41
C LEU A 10 -45.06 -21.80 -12.08
N ILE A 11 -44.24 -22.75 -11.64
CA ILE A 11 -43.28 -22.56 -10.53
C ILE A 11 -42.07 -21.84 -11.10
N GLY A 12 -42.00 -20.52 -10.94
CA GLY A 12 -40.82 -19.73 -11.24
C GLY A 12 -39.75 -19.94 -10.17
N GLY A 13 -38.72 -20.69 -10.52
CA GLY A 13 -37.56 -20.86 -9.66
C GLY A 13 -36.78 -19.55 -9.59
N LEU A 14 -36.75 -18.91 -8.41
CA LEU A 14 -35.94 -17.74 -8.10
C LEU A 14 -34.51 -18.21 -7.85
N LEU A 15 -33.66 -18.16 -8.87
CA LEU A 15 -32.21 -18.31 -8.72
C LEU A 15 -31.66 -17.07 -8.00
N LEU A 16 -31.43 -17.18 -6.70
CA LEU A 16 -30.59 -16.20 -5.98
C LEU A 16 -29.15 -16.38 -6.46
N ALA A 17 -28.73 -15.54 -7.38
CA ALA A 17 -27.32 -15.33 -7.68
C ALA A 17 -26.71 -14.65 -6.45
N SER A 18 -26.05 -15.43 -5.58
CA SER A 18 -25.15 -14.88 -4.56
C SER A 18 -23.96 -14.28 -5.29
N ALA A 19 -24.04 -12.99 -5.61
CA ALA A 19 -22.85 -12.21 -5.97
C ALA A 19 -21.95 -12.19 -4.73
N GLY A 20 -20.96 -13.07 -4.72
CA GLY A 20 -19.87 -13.00 -3.75
C GLY A 20 -19.23 -11.64 -3.91
N MET A 21 -19.44 -10.76 -2.93
CA MET A 21 -18.65 -9.54 -2.82
C MET A 21 -17.23 -10.00 -2.54
N ALA A 22 -16.40 -10.06 -3.60
CA ALA A 22 -14.98 -10.09 -3.42
C ALA A 22 -14.66 -8.78 -2.68
N THR A 23 -14.37 -8.86 -1.39
CA THR A 23 -13.76 -7.77 -0.65
C THR A 23 -12.42 -7.56 -1.32
N THR A 24 -12.31 -6.58 -2.19
CA THR A 24 -11.04 -6.13 -2.71
C THR A 24 -10.25 -5.68 -1.49
N ALA A 25 -9.20 -6.44 -1.15
CA ALA A 25 -8.23 -5.98 -0.16
C ALA A 25 -7.75 -4.61 -0.64
N SER A 26 -8.13 -3.57 0.08
CA SER A 26 -7.81 -2.20 -0.29
C SER A 26 -6.33 -1.99 -0.01
N ALA A 27 -5.53 -1.79 -1.05
CA ALA A 27 -4.23 -1.19 -0.88
C ALA A 27 -4.44 0.14 -0.14
N HIS A 28 -3.67 0.40 0.91
CA HIS A 28 -3.75 1.67 1.61
C HIS A 28 -3.12 2.74 0.74
N GLU A 29 -3.97 3.59 0.16
CA GLU A 29 -3.52 4.83 -0.48
C GLU A 29 -3.42 5.92 0.57
N ILE A 30 -2.23 6.46 0.72
CA ILE A 30 -1.92 7.57 1.61
C ILE A 30 -1.69 8.79 0.72
N ILE A 31 -2.58 9.77 0.84
CA ILE A 31 -2.44 11.06 0.15
C ILE A 31 -1.67 11.99 1.09
N GLY A 32 -0.54 12.50 0.62
CA GLY A 32 0.31 13.40 1.37
C GLY A 32 0.73 14.63 0.57
N SER A 33 1.35 15.58 1.25
CA SER A 33 1.87 16.80 0.66
C SER A 33 3.18 17.19 1.33
N LEU A 34 4.24 17.23 0.54
CA LEU A 34 5.55 17.73 0.95
C LEU A 34 5.53 19.25 0.76
N THR A 35 5.40 19.98 1.85
CA THR A 35 5.34 21.45 1.82
C THR A 35 6.71 22.04 2.11
N ASN A 36 6.92 23.26 1.66
CA ASN A 36 8.05 24.05 2.12
C ASN A 36 7.91 24.29 3.62
N GLY A 37 8.58 23.49 4.43
CA GLY A 37 8.60 23.71 5.86
C GLY A 37 9.02 25.15 6.16
N LEU A 38 8.45 25.75 7.20
CA LEU A 38 8.70 27.15 7.63
C LEU A 38 10.19 27.50 7.83
N LEU A 39 11.08 26.52 7.79
CA LEU A 39 12.52 26.68 8.02
C LEU A 39 13.37 26.50 6.76
N SER A 40 12.81 26.07 5.62
CA SER A 40 13.55 25.89 4.37
C SER A 40 12.98 26.81 3.29
N GLN A 41 13.71 27.86 2.97
CA GLN A 41 13.34 28.77 1.88
C GLN A 41 13.45 28.14 0.47
N THR A 42 13.88 26.90 0.39
CA THR A 42 14.10 26.19 -0.87
C THR A 42 13.25 24.95 -1.04
N GLY A 43 12.50 24.52 -0.02
CA GLY A 43 11.56 23.38 -0.09
C GLY A 43 12.12 22.01 -0.47
N ALA A 44 13.25 22.00 -1.13
CA ALA A 44 13.96 20.77 -1.44
C ALA A 44 14.45 20.12 -0.14
N GLY A 45 13.89 18.97 0.20
CA GLY A 45 14.24 18.25 1.42
C GLY A 45 13.08 18.08 2.42
N ALA A 46 11.87 18.56 2.10
CA ALA A 46 10.69 18.15 2.86
C ALA A 46 10.55 16.64 2.81
N THR A 47 10.20 16.04 3.94
CA THR A 47 10.20 14.60 4.10
C THR A 47 9.06 14.17 5.00
N ASP A 48 8.20 13.30 4.49
CA ASP A 48 7.21 12.61 5.30
C ASP A 48 7.72 11.24 5.70
N VAL A 49 7.45 10.85 6.93
CA VAL A 49 7.89 9.56 7.47
C VAL A 49 6.69 8.77 7.97
N TYR A 50 6.59 7.53 7.52
CA TYR A 50 5.56 6.60 7.91
C TYR A 50 6.17 5.36 8.58
N THR A 51 5.46 4.83 9.55
CA THR A 51 5.62 3.43 9.97
C THR A 51 4.52 2.62 9.31
N VAL A 52 4.88 1.60 8.55
CA VAL A 52 3.96 0.61 8.01
C VAL A 52 4.10 -0.65 8.84
N SER A 53 3.00 -1.05 9.49
CA SER A 53 2.92 -2.26 10.31
C SER A 53 2.17 -3.33 9.55
N CYS A 54 2.80 -4.48 9.40
CA CYS A 54 2.22 -5.66 8.79
C CYS A 54 1.85 -6.65 9.89
N TYR A 55 0.66 -7.21 9.81
CA TYR A 55 0.20 -8.20 10.77
C TYR A 55 -0.58 -9.31 10.06
N ASN A 56 -0.67 -10.45 10.73
CA ASN A 56 -1.44 -11.56 10.18
C ASN A 56 -2.94 -11.30 10.34
N ASP A 57 -3.64 -11.15 9.23
CA ASP A 57 -5.10 -11.10 9.20
C ASP A 57 -5.64 -12.37 8.52
N PRO A 58 -6.17 -13.34 9.31
CA PRO A 58 -6.64 -14.59 8.75
C PRO A 58 -7.85 -14.46 7.81
N THR A 59 -8.48 -13.29 7.76
CA THR A 59 -9.55 -12.99 6.79
C THR A 59 -9.01 -12.64 5.41
N LEU A 60 -7.76 -12.18 5.33
CA LEU A 60 -7.07 -11.83 4.09
C LEU A 60 -6.15 -12.95 3.63
N SER A 61 -5.28 -13.44 4.53
CA SER A 61 -4.39 -14.57 4.26
C SER A 61 -4.12 -15.37 5.54
N SER A 62 -4.05 -16.70 5.42
CA SER A 62 -3.59 -17.59 6.50
C SER A 62 -2.07 -17.68 6.62
N ASN A 63 -1.34 -17.11 5.68
CA ASN A 63 0.12 -17.15 5.63
C ASN A 63 0.71 -15.91 6.33
N PRO A 64 1.92 -16.03 6.90
CA PRO A 64 2.60 -14.87 7.46
C PRO A 64 3.03 -13.89 6.35
N THR A 65 3.17 -12.63 6.71
CA THR A 65 3.69 -11.61 5.81
C THR A 65 5.12 -11.94 5.36
N ASP A 66 5.37 -11.84 4.05
CA ASP A 66 6.67 -12.05 3.41
C ASP A 66 7.34 -10.71 3.02
N HIS A 67 6.56 -9.76 2.56
CA HIS A 67 7.10 -8.50 2.05
C HIS A 67 6.12 -7.33 2.14
N LEU A 68 6.69 -6.14 2.08
CA LEU A 68 5.97 -4.88 1.83
C LEU A 68 5.97 -4.62 0.32
N TYR A 69 4.80 -4.42 -0.26
CA TYR A 69 4.58 -3.86 -1.58
C TYR A 69 4.41 -2.35 -1.46
N PHE A 70 5.05 -1.56 -2.31
CA PHE A 70 4.82 -0.13 -2.35
C PHE A 70 5.16 0.51 -3.70
N GLN A 71 4.52 1.63 -3.95
CA GLN A 71 4.79 2.54 -5.06
C GLN A 71 4.43 3.97 -4.66
N VAL A 72 4.98 4.95 -5.34
CA VAL A 72 4.65 6.36 -5.14
C VAL A 72 4.26 7.00 -6.46
N ARG A 73 3.31 7.92 -6.42
CA ARG A 73 2.91 8.74 -7.56
C ARG A 73 3.04 10.21 -7.17
N ASP A 74 3.72 10.96 -8.01
CA ASP A 74 3.75 12.41 -7.95
C ASP A 74 2.43 12.96 -8.54
N ALA A 75 1.61 13.55 -7.67
CA ALA A 75 0.30 14.08 -8.05
C ALA A 75 0.35 15.56 -8.43
N SER A 76 1.53 16.19 -8.37
CA SER A 76 1.72 17.61 -8.69
C SER A 76 2.44 17.78 -10.02
N SER A 77 2.11 18.85 -10.71
CA SER A 77 2.85 19.29 -11.90
C SER A 77 3.97 20.29 -11.58
N ALA A 78 4.38 20.38 -10.32
CA ALA A 78 5.34 21.39 -9.84
C ALA A 78 6.77 21.21 -10.38
N GLY A 79 7.04 20.07 -11.01
CA GLY A 79 8.35 19.69 -11.52
C GLY A 79 9.28 19.23 -10.39
N GLY A 80 9.84 18.08 -10.55
CA GLY A 80 10.66 17.42 -9.55
C GLY A 80 10.45 15.91 -9.63
N GLN A 81 10.99 15.22 -8.68
CA GLN A 81 10.82 13.78 -8.54
C GLN A 81 10.39 13.48 -7.12
N ILE A 82 9.41 12.62 -6.97
CA ILE A 82 9.04 12.06 -5.67
C ILE A 82 9.59 10.66 -5.55
N SER A 83 10.20 10.38 -4.40
CA SER A 83 10.73 9.06 -4.07
C SER A 83 10.18 8.60 -2.74
N ALA A 84 9.85 7.31 -2.66
CA ALA A 84 9.54 6.61 -1.43
C ALA A 84 10.61 5.55 -1.18
N THR A 85 11.25 5.61 -0.02
CA THR A 85 12.25 4.62 0.40
C THR A 85 11.70 3.83 1.57
N ALA A 86 11.49 2.54 1.38
CA ALA A 86 11.12 1.63 2.45
C ALA A 86 12.38 1.01 3.08
N ILE A 87 12.39 0.93 4.40
CA ILE A 87 13.46 0.38 5.21
C ILE A 87 12.86 -0.69 6.12
N ASN A 88 13.44 -1.88 6.12
CA ASN A 88 13.02 -2.94 7.01
C ASN A 88 13.55 -2.68 8.43
N ASN A 89 12.65 -2.64 9.42
CA ASN A 89 12.99 -2.39 10.82
C ASN A 89 13.18 -3.69 11.63
N ALA A 90 12.96 -4.86 11.04
CA ALA A 90 13.08 -6.12 11.76
C ALA A 90 14.50 -6.30 12.32
N ILE A 91 14.57 -6.45 13.64
CA ILE A 91 15.80 -6.85 14.34
C ILE A 91 15.75 -8.37 14.45
N ILE A 92 16.59 -9.06 13.70
CA ILE A 92 16.73 -10.51 13.87
C ILE A 92 17.51 -10.73 15.16
N ALA A 93 16.81 -11.16 16.21
CA ALA A 93 17.46 -11.57 17.45
C ALA A 93 18.46 -12.70 17.16
N ASN A 94 19.68 -12.58 17.70
CA ASN A 94 20.78 -13.57 17.60
C ASN A 94 21.56 -13.62 16.27
N GLN A 95 21.47 -12.65 15.39
CA GLN A 95 22.44 -12.55 14.30
C GLN A 95 23.70 -11.81 14.80
N THR A 96 24.80 -12.52 14.87
CA THR A 96 26.14 -11.98 15.20
C THR A 96 26.77 -11.22 14.00
N THR A 97 26.15 -11.28 12.84
CA THR A 97 26.58 -10.59 11.63
C THR A 97 25.56 -9.55 11.24
N ASN A 98 25.94 -8.29 11.41
CA ASN A 98 25.30 -7.06 10.90
C ASN A 98 23.86 -7.25 10.45
N ASN A 99 22.90 -6.82 11.27
CA ASN A 99 21.51 -6.63 10.86
C ASN A 99 21.50 -5.70 9.65
N LEU A 100 21.63 -6.27 8.46
CA LEU A 100 21.54 -5.52 7.22
C LEU A 100 20.08 -5.07 7.08
N ARG A 101 19.82 -3.86 7.54
CA ARG A 101 18.59 -3.18 7.18
C ARG A 101 18.63 -3.01 5.68
N THR A 102 17.79 -3.75 5.00
CA THR A 102 17.61 -3.57 3.57
C THR A 102 16.70 -2.37 3.33
N ALA A 103 17.03 -1.60 2.32
CA ALA A 103 16.21 -0.49 1.86
C ALA A 103 15.98 -0.61 0.36
N VAL A 104 14.81 -0.24 -0.09
CA VAL A 104 14.43 -0.19 -1.50
C VAL A 104 13.73 1.12 -1.77
N THR A 105 14.04 1.75 -2.90
CA THR A 105 13.45 3.03 -3.31
C THR A 105 12.61 2.87 -4.57
N ALA A 106 11.40 3.43 -4.54
CA ALA A 106 10.54 3.67 -5.67
C ALA A 106 10.61 5.17 -6.02
N THR A 107 10.74 5.53 -7.29
CA THR A 107 10.80 6.94 -7.72
C THR A 107 9.84 7.15 -8.86
N ASP A 108 9.00 8.15 -8.73
CA ASP A 108 8.22 8.71 -9.82
C ASP A 108 9.00 9.89 -10.43
N LEU A 109 9.26 9.78 -11.73
CA LEU A 109 10.10 10.73 -12.47
C LEU A 109 9.28 11.82 -13.17
N VAL A 110 7.95 11.65 -13.25
CA VAL A 110 7.07 12.52 -14.03
C VAL A 110 5.89 12.94 -13.18
N GLY A 111 5.93 14.17 -12.70
CA GLY A 111 4.86 14.72 -11.87
C GLY A 111 3.60 15.10 -12.64
N GLY A 112 2.45 15.05 -11.97
CA GLY A 112 1.17 15.52 -12.46
C GLY A 112 0.45 14.59 -13.45
N ASP A 113 0.98 13.42 -13.71
CA ASP A 113 0.29 12.40 -14.51
C ASP A 113 -0.47 11.40 -13.62
N THR A 114 -1.05 10.38 -14.23
CA THR A 114 -1.78 9.31 -13.52
C THR A 114 -0.94 8.07 -13.27
N SER A 115 0.31 8.07 -13.74
CA SER A 115 1.22 6.94 -13.61
C SER A 115 1.91 7.00 -12.24
N ALA A 116 2.10 5.86 -11.62
CA ALA A 116 2.94 5.74 -10.43
C ALA A 116 4.33 5.22 -10.83
N SER A 117 5.27 5.31 -9.90
CA SER A 117 6.55 4.63 -10.01
C SER A 117 6.36 3.14 -10.30
N ALA A 118 7.39 2.48 -10.80
CA ALA A 118 7.39 1.02 -10.80
C ALA A 118 7.21 0.50 -9.37
N VAL A 119 6.41 -0.55 -9.24
CA VAL A 119 6.23 -1.27 -7.98
C VAL A 119 7.56 -1.73 -7.42
N LYS A 120 7.74 -1.59 -6.13
CA LYS A 120 8.85 -2.14 -5.37
C LYS A 120 8.35 -3.06 -4.28
N THR A 121 9.11 -4.09 -4.02
CA THR A 121 8.88 -4.99 -2.89
C THR A 121 10.09 -5.01 -1.99
N LEU A 122 9.86 -4.98 -0.69
CA LEU A 122 10.90 -5.10 0.32
C LEU A 122 10.60 -6.34 1.18
N LYS A 123 11.40 -7.39 0.98
CA LYS A 123 11.24 -8.63 1.72
C LYS A 123 11.56 -8.48 3.20
N ALA A 124 10.77 -9.16 4.01
CA ALA A 124 11.14 -9.42 5.40
C ALA A 124 12.36 -10.35 5.43
N PRO A 125 13.27 -10.18 6.40
CA PRO A 125 14.41 -11.10 6.55
C PRO A 125 13.97 -12.52 6.89
N VAL A 126 12.84 -12.66 7.57
CA VAL A 126 12.09 -13.89 7.80
C VAL A 126 10.61 -13.55 7.77
N PRO A 127 9.77 -14.39 7.17
CA PRO A 127 8.32 -14.24 7.27
C PRO A 127 7.88 -14.21 8.73
N ALA A 128 7.11 -13.23 9.13
CA ALA A 128 6.68 -13.06 10.51
C ALA A 128 5.23 -12.56 10.57
N GLN A 129 4.62 -12.76 11.74
CA GLN A 129 3.24 -12.31 11.97
C GLN A 129 3.17 -10.79 12.16
N ASP A 130 4.21 -10.20 12.77
CA ASP A 130 4.28 -8.76 13.01
C ASP A 130 5.62 -8.23 12.46
N LEU A 131 5.53 -7.38 11.46
CA LEU A 131 6.66 -6.72 10.83
C LEU A 131 6.43 -5.22 10.81
N THR A 132 7.50 -4.44 10.90
CA THR A 132 7.42 -2.99 10.72
C THR A 132 8.43 -2.52 9.71
N PHE A 133 8.00 -1.58 8.88
CA PHE A 133 8.82 -0.90 7.90
C PHE A 133 8.74 0.60 8.15
N THR A 134 9.85 1.30 7.96
CA THR A 134 9.83 2.77 7.85
C THR A 134 9.77 3.13 6.37
N VAL A 135 8.82 3.96 5.98
CA VAL A 135 8.74 4.51 4.63
C VAL A 135 8.98 6.01 4.70
N VAL A 136 9.98 6.48 3.98
CA VAL A 136 10.36 7.88 3.89
C VAL A 136 9.99 8.38 2.50
N VAL A 137 9.11 9.37 2.42
CA VAL A 137 8.75 10.04 1.17
C VAL A 137 9.45 11.39 1.13
N HIS A 138 10.13 11.70 0.03
CA HIS A 138 10.83 12.96 -0.17
C HIS A 138 10.75 13.39 -1.64
N HIS A 139 10.99 14.67 -1.88
CA HIS A 139 11.02 15.25 -3.23
C HIS A 139 12.31 16.04 -3.49
N THR A 140 12.54 16.33 -4.78
CA THR A 140 13.66 17.16 -5.22
C THR A 140 13.25 18.56 -5.61
N ALA A 141 11.95 18.85 -5.67
CA ALA A 141 11.43 20.16 -6.03
C ALA A 141 11.57 21.17 -4.88
N ALA A 142 11.67 22.45 -5.22
CA ALA A 142 11.64 23.56 -4.27
C ALA A 142 10.23 24.15 -4.10
N ALA A 143 9.19 23.37 -4.37
CA ALA A 143 7.78 23.79 -4.30
C ALA A 143 6.99 22.73 -3.52
N THR A 144 5.75 23.07 -3.15
CA THR A 144 4.83 22.09 -2.57
C THR A 144 4.55 21.00 -3.58
N ASP A 145 4.67 19.76 -3.15
CA ASP A 145 4.51 18.58 -4.00
C ASP A 145 3.54 17.60 -3.35
N ASN A 146 2.46 17.26 -4.05
CA ASN A 146 1.47 16.32 -3.56
C ASN A 146 1.80 14.92 -4.08
N TYR A 147 1.57 13.92 -3.28
CA TYR A 147 1.84 12.54 -3.66
C TYR A 147 0.74 11.57 -3.22
N VAL A 148 0.74 10.42 -3.85
CA VAL A 148 -0.01 9.24 -3.41
C VAL A 148 0.98 8.11 -3.18
N LEU A 149 1.09 7.67 -1.93
CA LEU A 149 1.84 6.48 -1.55
C LEU A 149 0.86 5.31 -1.45
N THR A 150 1.06 4.29 -2.27
CA THR A 150 0.37 3.01 -2.13
C THR A 150 1.27 2.07 -1.38
N ALA A 151 0.81 1.51 -0.27
CA ALA A 151 1.57 0.54 0.51
C ALA A 151 0.65 -0.54 1.09
N HIS A 152 1.05 -1.79 0.99
CA HIS A 152 0.38 -2.91 1.64
C HIS A 152 1.32 -4.09 1.83
N CYS A 153 0.96 -4.94 2.77
CA CYS A 153 1.72 -6.12 3.13
C CYS A 153 1.19 -7.35 2.41
N GLU A 154 2.07 -8.22 1.98
CA GLU A 154 1.74 -9.43 1.23
C GLU A 154 2.46 -10.65 1.79
N ASP A 155 1.82 -11.81 1.64
CA ASP A 155 2.44 -13.12 1.87
C ASP A 155 3.33 -13.54 0.68
N ALA A 156 3.99 -14.67 0.77
CA ALA A 156 4.84 -15.20 -0.30
C ALA A 156 4.07 -15.55 -1.60
N GLY A 157 2.74 -15.63 -1.54
CA GLY A 157 1.86 -15.85 -2.69
C GLY A 157 1.30 -14.56 -3.27
N ASN A 158 1.73 -13.39 -2.79
CA ASN A 158 1.21 -12.06 -3.15
C ASN A 158 -0.27 -11.87 -2.75
N ASN A 159 -0.73 -12.56 -1.71
CA ASN A 159 -2.01 -12.26 -1.12
C ASN A 159 -1.82 -11.20 -0.03
N HIS A 160 -2.77 -10.27 0.04
CA HIS A 160 -2.72 -9.24 1.06
C HIS A 160 -2.76 -9.84 2.46
N THR A 161 -1.96 -9.28 3.36
CA THR A 161 -2.04 -9.48 4.80
C THR A 161 -2.46 -8.18 5.47
N GLY A 162 -2.62 -8.18 6.80
CA GLY A 162 -3.03 -6.97 7.52
C GLY A 162 -1.97 -5.88 7.38
N THR A 163 -2.43 -4.64 7.11
CA THR A 163 -1.56 -3.47 6.93
C THR A 163 -2.13 -2.28 7.66
N ASP A 164 -1.31 -1.61 8.47
CA ASP A 164 -1.59 -0.31 9.03
C ASP A 164 -0.46 0.66 8.71
N ALA A 165 -0.78 1.94 8.51
CA ALA A 165 0.20 2.99 8.28
C ALA A 165 -0.04 4.17 9.22
N LEU A 166 1.01 4.58 9.92
CA LEU A 166 1.01 5.72 10.83
C LEU A 166 2.02 6.76 10.33
N GLN A 167 1.56 7.99 10.09
CA GLN A 167 2.47 9.10 9.80
C GLN A 167 3.16 9.57 11.07
N LEU A 168 4.49 9.56 11.07
CA LEU A 168 5.33 10.00 12.18
C LEU A 168 5.81 11.44 12.00
N GLN A 169 5.99 11.87 10.76
CA GLN A 169 6.45 13.19 10.38
C GLN A 169 5.69 13.66 9.15
N ASN A 170 5.27 14.93 9.16
CA ASN A 170 4.61 15.63 8.07
C ASN A 170 5.28 16.99 7.87
N GLN A 171 5.84 17.23 6.68
CA GLN A 171 6.58 18.46 6.35
C GLN A 171 6.15 19.06 5.03
#